data_a9adde67483e2e00216565e3ef800086
#
_entry.id   a9adde67483e2e00216565e3ef800086
#
_cell.length_a   1.000
_cell.length_b   1.000
_cell.length_c   1.000
_cell.angle_alpha   90.00
_cell.angle_beta   90.00
_cell.angle_gamma   90.00
#
_symmetry.space_group_name_H-M   'P 1'
#
loop_
_entity.id
_entity.type
_entity.pdbx_description
1 polymer ?
#
loop_
_entity_poly.entity_id
_entity_poly.type
_entity_poly.pdbx_seq_one_letter_code
_entity_poly.pdbx_strand_id
1 'polypeptide(L)'
;MFIILGVVLPVIVALLLNELRNKGMAKVYQSSMFLPYFLSWVVVSYCVFAFLNPEKGYFNSVIQQFGGEGVSWYTEKSVWPFIIIFMSQWKGIGYNTVVYLASICGINKTYYEAAVIDGATKWQQIKYITLPLLKPVITILLIMAVGGIFKSDFGLFFQLPKDSGPLYPVTNVLDTYIFRALKTNGEIGMSSAAALFQSTVGFIMIMGANKLVSKIDNENALF
;
A
#
# COMPACT_ATOMS: atom_id res chain seq x y z
N MET A 1 -7.26 7.20 0.33
CA MET A 1 -7.49 5.88 0.95
C MET A 1 -6.24 5.00 0.93
N PHE A 2 -5.52 4.84 -0.18
CA PHE A 2 -4.26 4.08 -0.27
C PHE A 2 -3.23 4.49 0.79
N ILE A 3 -2.96 5.79 0.94
CA ILE A 3 -1.99 6.32 1.90
C ILE A 3 -2.38 5.97 3.34
N ILE A 4 -3.64 6.21 3.70
CA ILE A 4 -4.12 5.95 5.08
C ILE A 4 -4.00 4.47 5.42
N LEU A 5 -4.51 3.59 4.54
CA LEU A 5 -4.41 2.15 4.76
C LEU A 5 -2.96 1.66 4.71
N GLY A 6 -2.13 2.22 3.81
CA GLY A 6 -0.71 1.88 3.67
C GLY A 6 0.15 2.30 4.86
N VAL A 7 -0.34 3.17 5.73
CA VAL A 7 0.30 3.53 7.01
C VAL A 7 -0.32 2.75 8.16
N VAL A 8 -1.65 2.80 8.30
CA VAL A 8 -2.35 2.25 9.47
C VAL A 8 -2.23 0.73 9.55
N LEU A 9 -2.51 0.02 8.46
CA LEU A 9 -2.48 -1.46 8.46
C LEU A 9 -1.09 -2.01 8.80
N PRO A 10 0.01 -1.56 8.16
CA PRO A 10 1.34 -2.07 8.50
C PRO A 10 1.78 -1.75 9.93
N VAL A 11 1.40 -0.59 10.49
CA VAL A 11 1.68 -0.25 11.90
C VAL A 11 0.96 -1.24 12.83
N ILE A 12 -0.34 -1.50 12.59
CA ILE A 12 -1.10 -2.46 13.38
C ILE A 12 -0.45 -3.85 13.30
N VAL A 13 -0.10 -4.30 12.10
CA VAL A 13 0.53 -5.62 11.90
C VAL A 13 1.91 -5.68 12.56
N ALA A 14 2.72 -4.61 12.49
CA ALA A 14 4.02 -4.55 13.16
C ALA A 14 3.89 -4.67 14.68
N LEU A 15 2.92 -3.96 15.27
CA LEU A 15 2.62 -4.05 16.69
C LEU A 15 2.18 -5.46 17.09
N LEU A 16 1.28 -6.09 16.32
CA LEU A 16 0.83 -7.45 16.56
C LEU A 16 1.99 -8.47 16.47
N LEU A 17 2.84 -8.35 15.44
CA LEU A 17 4.01 -9.23 15.28
C LEU A 17 5.02 -9.06 16.41
N ASN A 18 5.21 -7.83 16.91
CA ASN A 18 6.10 -7.57 18.03
C ASN A 18 5.63 -8.21 19.33
N GLU A 19 4.33 -8.28 19.58
CA GLU A 19 3.73 -8.89 20.77
C GLU A 19 3.66 -10.41 20.72
N LEU A 20 3.94 -11.05 19.56
CA LEU A 20 3.96 -12.51 19.46
C LEU A 20 5.03 -13.11 20.36
N ARG A 21 4.61 -13.98 21.27
CA ARG A 21 5.49 -14.68 22.22
C ARG A 21 6.46 -15.64 21.50
N ASN A 22 5.96 -16.33 20.48
CA ASN A 22 6.78 -17.26 19.69
C ASN A 22 7.47 -16.51 18.54
N LYS A 23 8.75 -16.22 18.71
CA LYS A 23 9.57 -15.50 17.72
C LYS A 23 9.76 -16.29 16.41
N GLY A 24 9.70 -17.63 16.45
CA GLY A 24 9.70 -18.48 15.25
C GLY A 24 8.45 -18.24 14.39
N MET A 25 7.27 -18.27 15.01
CA MET A 25 6.02 -17.96 14.31
C MET A 25 6.00 -16.53 13.78
N ALA A 26 6.49 -15.55 14.55
CA ALA A 26 6.59 -14.17 14.09
C ALA A 26 7.40 -14.05 12.80
N LYS A 27 8.55 -14.76 12.69
CA LYS A 27 9.35 -14.81 11.46
C LYS A 27 8.60 -15.46 10.29
N VAL A 28 7.88 -16.53 10.52
CA VAL A 28 7.09 -17.21 9.47
C VAL A 28 6.00 -16.27 8.96
N TYR A 29 5.22 -15.62 9.83
CA TYR A 29 4.21 -14.65 9.42
C TYR A 29 4.83 -13.48 8.67
N GLN A 30 5.92 -12.90 9.18
CA GLN A 30 6.66 -11.82 8.52
C GLN A 30 7.11 -12.22 7.11
N SER A 31 7.73 -13.39 6.95
CA SER A 31 8.21 -13.89 5.64
C SER A 31 7.04 -14.14 4.68
N SER A 32 5.94 -14.75 5.16
CA SER A 32 4.77 -15.02 4.33
C SER A 32 4.09 -13.73 3.86
N MET A 33 3.98 -12.71 4.72
CA MET A 33 3.40 -11.41 4.36
C MET A 33 4.32 -10.60 3.45
N PHE A 34 5.64 -10.85 3.49
CA PHE A 34 6.62 -10.17 2.65
C PHE A 34 6.71 -10.79 1.24
N LEU A 35 6.35 -12.06 1.09
CA LEU A 35 6.44 -12.79 -0.20
C LEU A 35 5.72 -12.08 -1.37
N PRO A 36 4.48 -11.57 -1.24
CA PRO A 36 3.78 -10.90 -2.33
C PRO A 36 4.51 -9.69 -2.91
N TYR A 37 5.33 -9.02 -2.11
CA TYR A 37 6.12 -7.86 -2.55
C TYR A 37 7.06 -8.20 -3.70
N PHE A 38 7.64 -9.39 -3.73
CA PHE A 38 8.57 -9.85 -4.77
C PHE A 38 7.90 -10.28 -6.06
N LEU A 39 6.60 -10.55 -6.06
CA LEU A 39 5.89 -10.96 -7.26
C LEU A 39 5.74 -9.78 -8.23
N SER A 40 6.01 -10.02 -9.51
CA SER A 40 5.70 -9.01 -10.52
C SER A 40 4.19 -8.83 -10.68
N TRP A 41 3.74 -7.62 -11.03
CA TRP A 41 2.33 -7.36 -11.29
C TRP A 41 1.78 -8.20 -12.46
N VAL A 42 2.63 -8.62 -13.39
CA VAL A 42 2.23 -9.51 -14.47
C VAL A 42 1.80 -10.87 -13.90
N VAL A 43 2.62 -11.48 -13.05
CA VAL A 43 2.27 -12.75 -12.39
C VAL A 43 1.02 -12.60 -11.54
N VAL A 44 0.96 -11.55 -10.71
CA VAL A 44 -0.21 -11.26 -9.87
C VAL A 44 -1.48 -11.10 -10.71
N SER A 45 -1.41 -10.40 -11.85
CA SER A 45 -2.57 -10.21 -12.72
C SER A 45 -3.10 -11.52 -13.31
N TYR A 46 -2.22 -12.46 -13.66
CA TYR A 46 -2.64 -13.78 -14.11
C TYR A 46 -3.25 -14.63 -12.99
N CYS A 47 -2.69 -14.56 -11.79
CA CYS A 47 -3.30 -15.22 -10.64
C CYS A 47 -4.71 -14.66 -10.37
N VAL A 48 -4.86 -13.33 -10.33
CA VAL A 48 -6.17 -12.69 -10.13
C VAL A 48 -7.13 -13.03 -11.26
N PHE A 49 -6.65 -13.08 -12.50
CA PHE A 49 -7.47 -13.50 -13.64
C PHE A 49 -7.96 -14.95 -13.51
N ALA A 50 -7.16 -15.86 -12.99
CA ALA A 50 -7.60 -17.23 -12.73
C ALA A 50 -8.77 -17.30 -11.73
N PHE A 51 -8.82 -16.38 -10.75
CA PHE A 51 -9.94 -16.29 -9.82
C PHE A 51 -11.16 -15.56 -10.40
N LEU A 52 -10.93 -14.50 -11.19
CA LEU A 52 -11.95 -13.59 -11.71
C LEU A 52 -12.34 -13.87 -13.18
N ASN A 53 -11.90 -14.97 -13.78
CA ASN A 53 -12.27 -15.30 -15.17
C ASN A 53 -13.79 -15.43 -15.27
N PRO A 54 -14.45 -14.78 -16.28
CA PRO A 54 -15.91 -14.84 -16.42
C PRO A 54 -16.47 -16.24 -16.64
N GLU A 55 -15.75 -17.09 -17.37
CA GLU A 55 -16.23 -18.42 -17.77
C GLU A 55 -15.81 -19.51 -16.76
N LYS A 56 -14.54 -19.52 -16.38
CA LYS A 56 -13.92 -20.62 -15.60
C LYS A 56 -13.26 -20.16 -14.28
N GLY A 57 -13.54 -18.92 -13.86
CA GLY A 57 -12.94 -18.37 -12.64
C GLY A 57 -13.51 -19.02 -11.38
N TYR A 58 -12.63 -19.17 -10.38
CA TYR A 58 -13.01 -19.78 -9.11
C TYR A 58 -14.21 -19.11 -8.46
N PHE A 59 -14.27 -17.78 -8.44
CA PHE A 59 -15.39 -17.06 -7.82
C PHE A 59 -16.70 -17.28 -8.55
N ASN A 60 -16.71 -17.32 -9.87
CA ASN A 60 -17.92 -17.62 -10.65
C ASN A 60 -18.37 -19.08 -10.44
N SER A 61 -17.44 -20.01 -10.34
CA SER A 61 -17.77 -21.41 -10.02
C SER A 61 -18.44 -21.53 -8.64
N VAL A 62 -17.97 -20.80 -7.66
CA VAL A 62 -18.58 -20.76 -6.31
C VAL A 62 -19.98 -20.10 -6.37
N ILE A 63 -20.12 -18.94 -7.03
CA ILE A 63 -21.41 -18.26 -7.18
C ILE A 63 -22.46 -19.18 -7.84
N GLN A 64 -22.07 -19.88 -8.90
CA GLN A 64 -22.95 -20.81 -9.62
C GLN A 64 -23.34 -22.03 -8.77
N GLN A 65 -22.44 -22.54 -7.91
CA GLN A 65 -22.78 -23.61 -6.96
C GLN A 65 -23.89 -23.21 -5.97
N PHE A 66 -23.95 -21.92 -5.63
CA PHE A 66 -25.02 -21.36 -4.78
C PHE A 66 -26.24 -20.86 -5.58
N GLY A 67 -26.34 -21.18 -6.88
CA GLY A 67 -27.47 -20.83 -7.73
C GLY A 67 -27.48 -19.38 -8.24
N GLY A 68 -26.35 -18.66 -8.12
CA GLY A 68 -26.18 -17.31 -8.64
C GLY A 68 -25.72 -17.31 -10.11
N GLU A 69 -25.89 -16.17 -10.77
CA GLU A 69 -25.37 -15.94 -12.13
C GLU A 69 -23.90 -15.55 -12.10
N GLY A 70 -23.13 -15.99 -13.11
CA GLY A 70 -21.72 -15.61 -13.26
C GLY A 70 -21.56 -14.12 -13.51
N VAL A 71 -20.57 -13.51 -12.86
CA VAL A 71 -20.24 -12.10 -12.97
C VAL A 71 -19.13 -11.89 -14.00
N SER A 72 -19.32 -10.93 -14.89
CA SER A 72 -18.28 -10.47 -15.83
C SER A 72 -17.36 -9.45 -15.15
N TRP A 73 -16.49 -9.92 -14.26
CA TRP A 73 -15.64 -9.10 -13.37
C TRP A 73 -14.85 -8.00 -14.10
N TYR A 74 -14.36 -8.26 -15.31
CA TYR A 74 -13.56 -7.29 -16.09
C TYR A 74 -14.38 -6.24 -16.86
N THR A 75 -15.70 -6.26 -16.70
CA THR A 75 -16.63 -5.22 -17.20
C THR A 75 -17.38 -4.53 -16.06
N GLU A 76 -17.39 -5.13 -14.87
CA GLU A 76 -18.12 -4.62 -13.70
C GLU A 76 -17.27 -3.59 -12.93
N LYS A 77 -17.62 -2.31 -13.11
CA LYS A 77 -16.85 -1.17 -12.55
C LYS A 77 -16.92 -1.04 -11.04
N SER A 78 -18.03 -1.47 -10.42
CA SER A 78 -18.34 -1.21 -9.00
C SER A 78 -17.38 -1.92 -8.05
N VAL A 79 -16.87 -3.08 -8.41
CA VAL A 79 -16.00 -3.90 -7.55
C VAL A 79 -14.51 -3.57 -7.70
N TRP A 80 -14.09 -2.96 -8.81
CA TRP A 80 -12.68 -2.73 -9.10
C TRP A 80 -11.97 -1.78 -8.13
N PRO A 81 -12.56 -0.69 -7.64
CA PRO A 81 -11.89 0.13 -6.62
C PRO A 81 -11.50 -0.67 -5.38
N PHE A 82 -12.35 -1.59 -4.93
CA PHE A 82 -12.06 -2.47 -3.79
C PHE A 82 -10.95 -3.48 -4.11
N ILE A 83 -11.01 -4.11 -5.29
CA ILE A 83 -9.97 -5.05 -5.75
C ILE A 83 -8.60 -4.36 -5.82
N ILE A 84 -8.53 -3.17 -6.41
CA ILE A 84 -7.30 -2.39 -6.55
C ILE A 84 -6.74 -2.01 -5.16
N ILE A 85 -7.58 -1.52 -4.24
CA ILE A 85 -7.16 -1.19 -2.88
C ILE A 85 -6.65 -2.44 -2.16
N PHE A 86 -7.41 -3.54 -2.21
CA PHE A 86 -7.02 -4.80 -1.57
C PHE A 86 -5.68 -5.31 -2.11
N MET A 87 -5.53 -5.38 -3.42
CA MET A 87 -4.30 -5.90 -4.06
C MET A 87 -3.09 -5.01 -3.79
N SER A 88 -3.28 -3.69 -3.75
CA SER A 88 -2.24 -2.75 -3.34
C SER A 88 -1.77 -3.02 -1.90
N GLN A 89 -2.71 -3.16 -0.96
CA GLN A 89 -2.38 -3.45 0.43
C GLN A 89 -1.78 -4.84 0.59
N TRP A 90 -2.36 -5.87 -0.03
CA TRP A 90 -1.85 -7.24 0.01
C TRP A 90 -0.39 -7.34 -0.45
N LYS A 91 -0.03 -6.61 -1.51
CA LYS A 91 1.34 -6.60 -2.04
C LYS A 91 2.29 -5.76 -1.19
N GLY A 92 1.84 -4.63 -0.65
CA GLY A 92 2.69 -3.65 0.04
C GLY A 92 2.82 -3.85 1.55
N ILE A 93 1.83 -4.50 2.19
CA ILE A 93 1.72 -4.56 3.66
C ILE A 93 2.97 -5.19 4.31
N GLY A 94 3.51 -6.26 3.72
CA GLY A 94 4.67 -6.97 4.27
C GLY A 94 5.91 -6.09 4.33
N TYR A 95 6.23 -5.39 3.25
CA TYR A 95 7.36 -4.47 3.20
C TYR A 95 7.24 -3.35 4.24
N ASN A 96 6.12 -2.65 4.25
CA ASN A 96 5.90 -1.55 5.19
C ASN A 96 5.90 -2.04 6.65
N THR A 97 5.33 -3.21 6.92
CA THR A 97 5.36 -3.83 8.26
C THR A 97 6.79 -4.09 8.75
N VAL A 98 7.68 -4.55 7.87
CA VAL A 98 9.08 -4.80 8.24
C VAL A 98 9.79 -3.50 8.63
N VAL A 99 9.52 -2.40 7.93
CA VAL A 99 10.12 -1.08 8.25
C VAL A 99 9.69 -0.64 9.66
N TYR A 100 8.40 -0.71 9.98
CA TYR A 100 7.90 -0.37 11.30
C TYR A 100 8.40 -1.33 12.39
N LEU A 101 8.43 -2.63 12.10
CA LEU A 101 8.91 -3.63 13.05
C LEU A 101 10.39 -3.43 13.36
N ALA A 102 11.21 -3.08 12.37
CA ALA A 102 12.63 -2.74 12.58
C ALA A 102 12.78 -1.53 13.52
N SER A 103 11.97 -0.50 13.32
CA SER A 103 11.95 0.67 14.20
C SER A 103 11.52 0.31 15.63
N ILE A 104 10.49 -0.52 15.80
CA ILE A 104 10.05 -1.00 17.12
C ILE A 104 11.18 -1.79 17.82
N CYS A 105 11.85 -2.67 17.08
CA CYS A 105 12.99 -3.44 17.62
C CYS A 105 14.18 -2.59 18.04
N GLY A 106 14.31 -1.38 17.48
CA GLY A 106 15.34 -0.40 17.84
C GLY A 106 15.05 0.38 19.12
N ILE A 107 13.82 0.32 19.64
CA ILE A 107 13.46 1.02 20.87
C ILE A 107 14.19 0.38 22.08
N ASN A 108 14.77 1.23 22.93
CA ASN A 108 15.48 0.76 24.13
C ASN A 108 14.52 0.04 25.08
N LYS A 109 14.86 -1.18 25.44
CA LYS A 109 14.04 -2.04 26.32
C LYS A 109 13.85 -1.47 27.71
N THR A 110 14.78 -0.63 28.19
CA THR A 110 14.68 0.01 29.51
C THR A 110 13.40 0.82 29.68
N TYR A 111 12.86 1.42 28.60
CA TYR A 111 11.56 2.11 28.67
C TYR A 111 10.42 1.18 29.03
N TYR A 112 10.42 -0.03 28.45
CA TYR A 112 9.39 -1.02 28.71
C TYR A 112 9.55 -1.66 30.11
N GLU A 113 10.79 -1.87 30.54
CA GLU A 113 11.09 -2.41 31.89
C GLU A 113 10.64 -1.44 32.97
N ALA A 114 10.93 -0.15 32.83
CA ALA A 114 10.46 0.88 33.74
C ALA A 114 8.92 0.94 33.78
N ALA A 115 8.27 0.94 32.62
CA ALA A 115 6.82 0.95 32.52
C ALA A 115 6.16 -0.28 33.18
N VAL A 116 6.81 -1.46 33.13
CA VAL A 116 6.33 -2.66 33.81
C VAL A 116 6.42 -2.51 35.34
N ILE A 117 7.51 -1.91 35.84
CA ILE A 117 7.70 -1.62 37.28
C ILE A 117 6.60 -0.65 37.75
N ASP A 118 6.24 0.35 36.93
CA ASP A 118 5.16 1.30 37.19
C ASP A 118 3.74 0.70 37.00
N GLY A 119 3.61 -0.60 36.69
CA GLY A 119 2.36 -1.29 36.52
C GLY A 119 1.63 -1.03 35.21
N ALA A 120 2.32 -0.51 34.18
CA ALA A 120 1.71 -0.22 32.89
C ALA A 120 1.32 -1.50 32.13
N THR A 121 0.08 -1.53 31.65
CA THR A 121 -0.43 -2.60 30.78
C THR A 121 0.22 -2.56 29.41
N LYS A 122 0.16 -3.65 28.63
CA LYS A 122 0.67 -3.71 27.26
C LYS A 122 0.09 -2.62 26.36
N TRP A 123 -1.20 -2.35 26.48
CA TRP A 123 -1.85 -1.28 25.74
C TRP A 123 -1.30 0.11 26.09
N GLN A 124 -1.00 0.37 27.36
CA GLN A 124 -0.37 1.61 27.81
C GLN A 124 1.05 1.72 27.27
N GLN A 125 1.82 0.62 27.26
CA GLN A 125 3.16 0.60 26.66
C GLN A 125 3.09 0.92 25.16
N ILE A 126 2.17 0.32 24.41
CA ILE A 126 1.97 0.62 22.98
C ILE A 126 1.61 2.10 22.79
N LYS A 127 0.63 2.61 23.56
CA LYS A 127 0.08 3.96 23.38
C LYS A 127 1.07 5.06 23.79
N TYR A 128 1.80 4.87 24.86
CA TYR A 128 2.62 5.93 25.46
C TYR A 128 4.13 5.78 25.23
N ILE A 129 4.60 4.61 24.78
CA ILE A 129 6.02 4.39 24.46
C ILE A 129 6.18 4.10 22.96
N THR A 130 5.57 3.00 22.48
CA THR A 130 5.83 2.51 21.12
C THR A 130 5.34 3.49 20.05
N LEU A 131 4.07 3.91 20.09
CA LEU A 131 3.50 4.81 19.08
C LEU A 131 4.16 6.19 19.02
N PRO A 132 4.46 6.87 20.16
CA PRO A 132 5.21 8.12 20.12
C PRO A 132 6.62 7.97 19.53
N LEU A 133 7.33 6.89 19.85
CA LEU A 133 8.67 6.64 19.31
C LEU A 133 8.66 6.16 17.84
N LEU A 134 7.54 5.69 17.34
CA LEU A 134 7.33 5.41 15.91
C LEU A 134 6.96 6.64 15.09
N LYS A 135 6.52 7.72 15.73
CA LYS A 135 6.04 8.94 15.06
C LYS A 135 7.00 9.46 14.00
N PRO A 136 8.34 9.54 14.22
CA PRO A 136 9.31 9.99 13.21
C PRO A 136 9.21 9.15 11.92
N VAL A 137 9.23 7.83 12.04
CA VAL A 137 9.20 6.93 10.89
C VAL A 137 7.85 7.00 10.16
N ILE A 138 6.74 7.06 10.91
CA ILE A 138 5.39 7.26 10.34
C ILE A 138 5.35 8.57 9.55
N THR A 139 5.90 9.65 10.10
CA THR A 139 5.91 10.97 9.47
C THR A 139 6.73 10.97 8.18
N ILE A 140 7.93 10.39 8.19
CA ILE A 140 8.78 10.28 7.00
C ILE A 140 8.08 9.50 5.89
N LEU A 141 7.55 8.32 6.20
CA LEU A 141 6.83 7.50 5.21
C LEU A 141 5.56 8.18 4.69
N LEU A 142 4.87 8.95 5.54
CA LEU A 142 3.70 9.72 5.15
C LEU A 142 4.07 10.86 4.18
N ILE A 143 5.15 11.62 4.46
CA ILE A 143 5.64 12.67 3.56
C ILE A 143 6.01 12.07 2.20
N MET A 144 6.73 10.96 2.18
CA MET A 144 7.10 10.25 0.96
C MET A 144 5.86 9.79 0.18
N ALA A 145 4.85 9.26 0.87
CA ALA A 145 3.61 8.81 0.25
C ALA A 145 2.78 9.98 -0.33
N VAL A 146 2.75 11.12 0.36
CA VAL A 146 2.10 12.36 -0.15
C VAL A 146 2.84 12.90 -1.37
N GLY A 147 4.17 12.88 -1.36
CA GLY A 147 4.96 13.28 -2.52
C GLY A 147 4.74 12.39 -3.75
N GLY A 148 4.45 11.11 -3.52
CA GLY A 148 4.12 10.15 -4.57
C GLY A 148 2.66 10.16 -5.03
N ILE A 149 1.79 11.06 -4.54
CA ILE A 149 0.33 10.98 -4.78
C ILE A 149 -0.06 11.07 -6.26
N PHE A 150 0.74 11.76 -7.08
CA PHE A 150 0.55 11.86 -8.52
C PHE A 150 1.24 10.74 -9.30
N LYS A 151 2.05 9.91 -8.64
CA LYS A 151 2.60 8.66 -9.19
C LYS A 151 1.72 7.50 -8.76
N SER A 152 1.17 6.79 -9.72
CA SER A 152 0.44 5.56 -9.47
C SER A 152 1.32 4.35 -9.76
N ASP A 153 1.01 3.22 -9.13
CA ASP A 153 1.64 1.96 -9.50
C ASP A 153 1.09 1.50 -10.86
N PHE A 154 1.89 1.71 -11.91
CA PHE A 154 1.51 1.34 -13.27
C PHE A 154 1.10 -0.13 -13.37
N GLY A 155 1.80 -1.02 -12.69
CA GLY A 155 1.48 -2.45 -12.69
C GLY A 155 0.10 -2.74 -12.10
N LEU A 156 -0.24 -2.08 -11.02
CA LEU A 156 -1.55 -2.20 -10.36
C LEU A 156 -2.69 -1.73 -11.26
N PHE A 157 -2.54 -0.57 -11.90
CA PHE A 157 -3.63 0.07 -12.66
C PHE A 157 -3.69 -0.35 -14.14
N PHE A 158 -2.62 -0.95 -14.69
CA PHE A 158 -2.56 -1.41 -16.06
C PHE A 158 -2.63 -2.93 -16.17
N GLN A 159 -1.74 -3.64 -15.47
CA GLN A 159 -1.62 -5.10 -15.60
C GLN A 159 -2.79 -5.83 -14.92
N LEU A 160 -3.18 -5.40 -13.72
CA LEU A 160 -4.21 -6.09 -12.95
C LEU A 160 -5.58 -6.08 -13.65
N PRO A 161 -6.11 -4.94 -14.14
CA PRO A 161 -7.35 -4.90 -14.92
C PRO A 161 -7.18 -5.34 -16.38
N LYS A 162 -5.95 -5.77 -16.79
CA LYS A 162 -5.62 -6.20 -18.17
C LYS A 162 -5.95 -5.14 -19.23
N ASP A 163 -5.78 -3.87 -18.88
CA ASP A 163 -6.10 -2.73 -19.74
C ASP A 163 -7.51 -2.80 -20.36
N SER A 164 -8.48 -3.32 -19.60
CA SER A 164 -9.85 -3.49 -20.05
C SER A 164 -10.53 -2.13 -20.24
N GLY A 165 -10.95 -1.82 -21.48
CA GLY A 165 -11.62 -0.57 -21.82
C GLY A 165 -12.86 -0.24 -20.97
N PRO A 166 -13.77 -1.19 -20.69
CA PRO A 166 -14.89 -0.99 -19.79
C PRO A 166 -14.50 -0.49 -18.39
N LEU A 167 -13.29 -0.80 -17.91
CA LEU A 167 -12.80 -0.43 -16.57
C LEU A 167 -12.09 0.92 -16.53
N TYR A 168 -11.80 1.56 -17.66
CA TYR A 168 -11.10 2.85 -17.69
C TYR A 168 -11.68 3.93 -16.75
N PRO A 169 -13.01 4.06 -16.56
CA PRO A 169 -13.54 5.07 -15.64
C PRO A 169 -13.05 4.93 -14.19
N VAL A 170 -12.58 3.75 -13.78
CA VAL A 170 -12.12 3.46 -12.41
C VAL A 170 -10.64 3.03 -12.32
N THR A 171 -9.99 2.74 -13.45
CA THR A 171 -8.59 2.30 -13.51
C THR A 171 -7.67 3.27 -14.26
N ASN A 172 -8.23 4.30 -14.93
CA ASN A 172 -7.43 5.24 -15.69
C ASN A 172 -6.77 6.26 -14.75
N VAL A 173 -5.48 6.19 -14.65
CA VAL A 173 -4.61 7.09 -13.90
C VAL A 173 -3.61 7.75 -14.83
N LEU A 174 -2.93 8.80 -14.37
CA LEU A 174 -2.03 9.57 -15.21
C LEU A 174 -0.94 8.71 -15.86
N ASP A 175 -0.37 7.77 -15.12
CA ASP A 175 0.69 6.86 -15.65
C ASP A 175 0.17 5.94 -16.75
N THR A 176 -1.06 5.41 -16.63
CA THR A 176 -1.66 4.58 -17.68
C THR A 176 -2.08 5.40 -18.89
N TYR A 177 -2.48 6.66 -18.69
CA TYR A 177 -2.76 7.61 -19.77
C TYR A 177 -1.49 7.94 -20.57
N ILE A 178 -0.42 8.32 -19.88
CA ILE A 178 0.89 8.62 -20.49
C ILE A 178 1.37 7.42 -21.33
N PHE A 179 1.27 6.23 -20.78
CA PHE A 179 1.69 5.02 -21.47
C PHE A 179 0.88 4.77 -22.76
N ARG A 180 -0.45 4.89 -22.69
CA ARG A 180 -1.31 4.70 -23.88
C ARG A 180 -1.10 5.80 -24.91
N ALA A 181 -0.99 7.06 -24.50
CA ALA A 181 -0.70 8.18 -25.40
C ALA A 181 0.61 7.96 -26.15
N LEU A 182 1.66 7.50 -25.47
CA LEU A 182 2.94 7.22 -26.08
C LEU A 182 2.91 5.98 -26.99
N LYS A 183 2.40 4.85 -26.47
CA LYS A 183 2.51 3.56 -27.15
C LYS A 183 1.48 3.39 -28.26
N THR A 184 0.25 3.87 -28.08
CA THR A 184 -0.85 3.67 -29.02
C THR A 184 -0.97 4.82 -30.02
N ASN A 185 -0.84 6.06 -29.54
CA ASN A 185 -1.05 7.24 -30.37
C ASN A 185 0.25 7.86 -30.91
N GLY A 186 1.42 7.46 -30.36
CA GLY A 186 2.72 8.03 -30.74
C GLY A 186 2.90 9.49 -30.27
N GLU A 187 2.11 9.96 -29.32
CA GLU A 187 2.08 11.34 -28.83
C GLU A 187 3.22 11.61 -27.84
N ILE A 188 4.46 11.70 -28.34
CA ILE A 188 5.66 11.92 -27.52
C ILE A 188 5.55 13.24 -26.75
N GLY A 189 5.12 14.32 -27.42
CA GLY A 189 5.02 15.64 -26.80
C GLY A 189 4.04 15.68 -25.62
N MET A 190 2.84 15.11 -25.77
CA MET A 190 1.83 15.03 -24.73
C MET A 190 2.30 14.17 -23.56
N SER A 191 2.89 13.01 -23.85
CA SER A 191 3.40 12.09 -22.83
C SER A 191 4.53 12.74 -22.02
N SER A 192 5.45 13.45 -22.68
CA SER A 192 6.56 14.17 -22.02
C SER A 192 6.04 15.32 -21.15
N ALA A 193 5.08 16.10 -21.65
CA ALA A 193 4.45 17.18 -20.88
C ALA A 193 3.74 16.67 -19.63
N ALA A 194 2.98 15.58 -19.75
CA ALA A 194 2.29 14.96 -18.62
C ALA A 194 3.26 14.39 -17.56
N ALA A 195 4.37 13.76 -18.01
CA ALA A 195 5.41 13.26 -17.10
C ALA A 195 6.15 14.40 -16.38
N LEU A 196 6.45 15.50 -17.09
CA LEU A 196 7.04 16.70 -16.49
C LEU A 196 6.11 17.33 -15.46
N PHE A 197 4.83 17.51 -15.80
CA PHE A 197 3.81 18.01 -14.89
C PHE A 197 3.74 17.15 -13.62
N GLN A 198 3.64 15.82 -13.76
CA GLN A 198 3.60 14.87 -12.64
C GLN A 198 4.82 15.00 -11.72
N SER A 199 6.01 15.12 -12.28
CA SER A 199 7.25 15.24 -11.51
C SER A 199 7.33 16.59 -10.79
N THR A 200 6.95 17.68 -11.46
CA THR A 200 6.95 19.04 -10.89
C THR A 200 5.96 19.15 -9.74
N VAL A 201 4.74 18.68 -9.94
CA VAL A 201 3.71 18.71 -8.88
C VAL A 201 4.11 17.82 -7.72
N GLY A 202 4.64 16.62 -7.99
CA GLY A 202 5.16 15.73 -6.96
C GLY A 202 6.25 16.39 -6.10
N PHE A 203 7.19 17.09 -6.73
CA PHE A 203 8.21 17.87 -6.02
C PHE A 203 7.60 18.95 -5.12
N ILE A 204 6.69 19.76 -5.65
CA ILE A 204 5.98 20.80 -4.88
C ILE A 204 5.25 20.20 -3.68
N MET A 205 4.60 19.04 -3.88
CA MET A 205 3.89 18.34 -2.80
C MET A 205 4.82 17.85 -1.69
N ILE A 206 5.99 17.30 -2.04
CA ILE A 206 7.00 16.89 -1.04
C ILE A 206 7.47 18.09 -0.23
N MET A 207 7.84 19.19 -0.91
CA MET A 207 8.28 20.42 -0.25
C MET A 207 7.20 21.00 0.67
N GLY A 208 5.95 21.03 0.19
CA GLY A 208 4.80 21.51 0.96
C GLY A 208 4.52 20.63 2.18
N ALA A 209 4.51 19.30 2.01
CA ALA A 209 4.30 18.35 3.10
C ALA A 209 5.40 18.47 4.16
N ASN A 210 6.67 18.54 3.73
CA ASN A 210 7.79 18.70 4.65
C ASN A 210 7.71 20.02 5.44
N LYS A 211 7.36 21.14 4.78
CA LYS A 211 7.18 22.44 5.44
C LYS A 211 6.03 22.43 6.45
N LEU A 212 4.93 21.69 6.17
CA LEU A 212 3.84 21.54 7.14
C LEU A 212 4.29 20.73 8.36
N VAL A 213 5.02 19.65 8.14
CA VAL A 213 5.58 18.84 9.24
C VAL A 213 6.57 19.66 10.06
N SER A 214 7.50 20.38 9.43
CA SER A 214 8.48 21.24 10.11
C SER A 214 7.82 22.30 11.01
N LYS A 215 6.62 22.81 10.65
CA LYS A 215 5.88 23.75 11.49
C LYS A 215 5.20 23.12 12.72
N ILE A 216 4.85 21.83 12.62
CA ILE A 216 4.15 21.11 13.70
C ILE A 216 5.14 20.42 14.61
N ASP A 217 6.19 19.86 14.03
CA ASP A 217 7.19 19.03 14.71
C ASP A 217 8.51 19.08 13.90
N ASN A 218 9.34 20.03 14.24
CA ASN A 218 10.57 20.32 13.49
C ASN A 218 11.58 19.16 13.53
N GLU A 219 11.55 18.34 14.59
CA GLU A 219 12.47 17.19 14.74
C GLU A 219 12.14 16.06 13.77
N ASN A 220 10.92 16.00 13.26
CA ASN A 220 10.45 14.96 12.34
C ASN A 220 10.37 15.42 10.87
N ALA A 221 10.87 16.62 10.55
CA ALA A 221 11.02 17.07 9.16
C ALA A 221 12.15 16.32 8.46
N LEU A 222 12.04 16.15 7.13
CA LEU A 222 13.07 15.47 6.32
C LEU A 222 14.29 16.37 6.07
N PHE A 223 14.05 17.67 5.92
CA PHE A 223 15.07 18.71 5.67
C PHE A 223 14.53 20.10 6.02
#